data_d940497a2ec01482b4e932878cd9d667
#
_entry.id   d940497a2ec01482b4e932878cd9d667
#
_cell.length_a   1.000
_cell.length_b   1.000
_cell.length_c   1.000
_cell.angle_alpha   90.00
_cell.angle_beta   90.00
_cell.angle_gamma   90.00
#
_symmetry.space_group_name_H-M   'P 1'
#
loop_
_entity.id
_entity.type
_entity.pdbx_description
1 polymer ?
#
loop_
_entity_poly.entity_id
_entity_poly.type
_entity_poly.pdbx_seq_one_letter_code
_entity_poly.pdbx_strand_id
1 'polypeptide(L)'
;MTSLKDRVSSAKADVPTISVADAMKLHGRDDVTFVDVREPPETAQGTIAGAEAIPRGTLEFAVDQSAPSAKAAFADPSKTYVFYCASGGRAALAAQTAKSMGLDDARAMENGFGEWKENGGPKQ
;
A
#
# COMPACT_ATOMS: atom_id res chain seq x y z
N MET A 1 -7.70 -16.65 -20.44
CA MET A 1 -7.29 -15.30 -20.03
C MET A 1 -7.72 -15.04 -18.59
N THR A 2 -6.83 -14.50 -17.77
CA THR A 2 -7.14 -14.13 -16.38
C THR A 2 -7.75 -12.75 -16.36
N SER A 3 -8.88 -12.58 -15.67
CA SER A 3 -9.53 -11.29 -15.54
C SER A 3 -8.89 -10.44 -14.44
N LEU A 4 -9.14 -9.13 -14.45
CA LEU A 4 -8.73 -8.24 -13.37
C LEU A 4 -9.32 -8.71 -12.04
N LYS A 5 -10.59 -9.11 -12.04
CA LYS A 5 -11.27 -9.64 -10.84
C LYS A 5 -10.54 -10.86 -10.28
N ASP A 6 -10.12 -11.78 -11.14
CA ASP A 6 -9.37 -12.97 -10.74
C ASP A 6 -8.01 -12.59 -10.15
N ARG A 7 -7.32 -11.62 -10.76
CA ARG A 7 -6.02 -11.13 -10.27
C ARG A 7 -6.16 -10.51 -8.89
N VAL A 8 -7.17 -9.68 -8.69
CA VAL A 8 -7.40 -9.04 -7.39
C VAL A 8 -7.80 -10.05 -6.33
N SER A 9 -8.69 -10.99 -6.65
CA SER A 9 -9.08 -12.07 -5.73
C SER A 9 -7.88 -12.91 -5.31
N SER A 10 -7.02 -13.27 -6.25
CA SER A 10 -5.81 -14.04 -5.98
C SER A 10 -4.85 -13.26 -5.07
N ALA A 11 -4.69 -11.97 -5.32
CA ALA A 11 -3.84 -11.12 -4.49
C ALA A 11 -4.38 -11.03 -3.06
N LYS A 12 -5.69 -10.85 -2.88
CA LYS A 12 -6.33 -10.79 -1.56
C LYS A 12 -6.24 -12.10 -0.80
N ALA A 13 -6.14 -13.22 -1.49
CA ALA A 13 -5.93 -14.53 -0.86
C ALA A 13 -4.47 -14.73 -0.42
N ASP A 14 -3.53 -14.01 -1.03
CA ASP A 14 -2.10 -14.17 -0.79
C ASP A 14 -1.54 -13.23 0.28
N VAL A 15 -2.18 -12.08 0.53
CA VAL A 15 -1.74 -11.12 1.53
C VAL A 15 -2.85 -10.80 2.51
N PRO A 16 -2.50 -10.42 3.77
CA PRO A 16 -3.52 -9.98 4.72
C PRO A 16 -4.22 -8.71 4.20
N THR A 17 -5.54 -8.69 4.34
CA THR A 17 -6.32 -7.47 4.13
C THR A 17 -6.77 -6.94 5.48
N ILE A 18 -6.66 -5.64 5.70
CA ILE A 18 -7.05 -5.04 6.97
C ILE A 18 -8.10 -3.95 6.73
N SER A 19 -8.98 -3.79 7.71
CA SER A 19 -9.98 -2.74 7.66
C SER A 19 -9.32 -1.37 7.85
N VAL A 20 -10.02 -0.30 7.43
CA VAL A 20 -9.57 1.06 7.70
C VAL A 20 -9.44 1.29 9.21
N ALA A 21 -10.38 0.77 10.01
CA ALA A 21 -10.33 0.90 11.47
C ALA A 21 -9.05 0.29 12.06
N ASP A 22 -8.67 -0.91 11.60
CA ASP A 22 -7.44 -1.55 12.05
C ASP A 22 -6.20 -0.82 11.55
N ALA A 23 -6.23 -0.31 10.33
CA ALA A 23 -5.14 0.49 9.77
C ALA A 23 -4.92 1.77 10.60
N MET A 24 -6.00 2.41 11.04
CA MET A 24 -5.91 3.61 11.88
C MET A 24 -5.17 3.35 13.19
N LYS A 25 -5.29 2.14 13.74
CA LYS A 25 -4.57 1.76 14.97
C LYS A 25 -3.07 1.60 14.73
N LEU A 26 -2.66 1.34 13.50
CA LEU A 26 -1.25 1.18 13.14
C LEU A 26 -0.59 2.52 12.77
N HIS A 27 -1.39 3.54 12.50
CA HIS A 27 -0.87 4.83 12.05
C HIS A 27 0.01 5.48 13.13
N GLY A 28 1.16 6.01 12.70
CA GLY A 28 2.10 6.69 13.60
C GLY A 28 3.13 5.78 14.27
N ARG A 29 3.06 4.47 14.06
CA ARG A 29 4.06 3.54 14.60
C ARG A 29 5.32 3.58 13.73
N ASP A 30 6.49 3.55 14.37
CA ASP A 30 7.78 3.61 13.66
C ASP A 30 8.04 2.36 12.81
N ASP A 31 7.43 1.23 13.16
CA ASP A 31 7.59 -0.03 12.44
C ASP A 31 6.57 -0.23 11.33
N VAL A 32 5.76 0.77 11.03
CA VAL A 32 4.70 0.72 10.01
C VAL A 32 4.88 1.84 9.02
N THR A 33 4.87 1.51 7.74
CA THR A 33 4.91 2.48 6.63
C THR A 33 3.63 2.34 5.81
N PHE A 34 2.90 3.44 5.62
CA PHE A 34 1.76 3.47 4.71
C PHE A 34 2.25 3.86 3.32
N VAL A 35 1.76 3.15 2.31
CA VAL A 35 2.16 3.36 0.91
C VAL A 35 0.92 3.62 0.07
N ASP A 36 0.84 4.82 -0.50
CA ASP A 36 -0.25 5.22 -1.40
C ASP A 36 0.15 4.83 -2.84
N VAL A 37 -0.58 3.89 -3.42
CA VAL A 37 -0.26 3.40 -4.76
C VAL A 37 -1.18 3.98 -5.84
N ARG A 38 -1.87 5.08 -5.51
CA ARG A 38 -2.68 5.81 -6.47
C ARG A 38 -1.79 6.64 -7.40
N GLU A 39 -2.39 7.19 -8.44
CA GLU A 39 -1.67 8.03 -9.39
C GLU A 39 -1.47 9.45 -8.87
N PRO A 40 -0.45 10.21 -9.39
CA PRO A 40 -0.18 11.57 -8.91
C PRO A 40 -1.37 12.53 -8.89
N PRO A 41 -2.28 12.54 -9.87
CA PRO A 41 -3.46 13.41 -9.75
C PRO A 41 -4.34 13.10 -8.55
N GLU A 42 -4.39 11.85 -8.12
CA GLU A 42 -5.14 11.45 -6.93
C GLU A 42 -4.40 11.88 -5.65
N THR A 43 -3.10 11.62 -5.56
CA THR A 43 -2.32 11.97 -4.37
C THR A 43 -2.17 13.48 -4.20
N ALA A 44 -2.25 14.24 -5.29
CA ALA A 44 -2.25 15.70 -5.24
C ALA A 44 -3.45 16.26 -4.48
N GLN A 45 -4.55 15.48 -4.37
CA GLN A 45 -5.75 15.87 -3.63
C GLN A 45 -5.68 15.50 -2.15
N GLY A 46 -4.62 14.85 -1.72
CA GLY A 46 -4.43 14.46 -0.32
C GLY A 46 -4.05 13.01 -0.17
N THR A 47 -3.34 12.69 0.93
CA THR A 47 -2.89 11.34 1.27
C THR A 47 -3.08 11.10 2.77
N ILE A 48 -2.91 9.85 3.18
CA ILE A 48 -2.75 9.54 4.60
C ILE A 48 -1.48 10.26 5.08
N ALA A 49 -1.55 10.87 6.26
CA ALA A 49 -0.39 11.61 6.79
C ALA A 49 0.82 10.70 6.94
N GLY A 50 1.96 11.13 6.39
CA GLY A 50 3.21 10.36 6.44
C GLY A 50 3.34 9.24 5.42
N ALA A 51 2.35 9.06 4.54
CA ALA A 51 2.40 8.00 3.55
C ALA A 51 3.45 8.28 2.47
N GLU A 52 4.07 7.20 1.99
CA GLU A 52 4.92 7.24 0.80
C GLU A 52 4.02 7.16 -0.44
N ALA A 53 4.13 8.12 -1.34
CA ALA A 53 3.36 8.13 -2.58
C ALA A 53 4.17 7.43 -3.69
N ILE A 54 3.81 6.19 -3.97
CA ILE A 54 4.49 5.35 -4.96
C ILE A 54 3.43 4.80 -5.90
N PRO A 55 3.23 5.39 -7.08
CA PRO A 55 2.24 4.87 -8.04
C PRO A 55 2.46 3.39 -8.33
N ARG A 56 1.37 2.63 -8.47
CA ARG A 56 1.45 1.18 -8.65
C ARG A 56 2.41 0.78 -9.77
N GLY A 57 2.43 1.54 -10.87
CA GLY A 57 3.29 1.25 -12.02
C GLY A 57 4.78 1.38 -11.77
N THR A 58 5.20 2.05 -10.70
CA THR A 58 6.61 2.24 -10.35
C THR A 58 7.02 1.47 -9.10
N LEU A 59 6.12 0.67 -8.52
CA LEU A 59 6.37 0.03 -7.23
C LEU A 59 7.58 -0.90 -7.26
N GLU A 60 7.70 -1.74 -8.27
CA GLU A 60 8.81 -2.69 -8.38
C GLU A 60 10.15 -1.96 -8.42
N PHE A 61 10.19 -0.83 -9.12
CA PHE A 61 11.40 -0.01 -9.22
C PHE A 61 11.78 0.61 -7.87
N ALA A 62 10.79 0.94 -7.05
CA ALA A 62 11.02 1.54 -5.74
C ALA A 62 11.41 0.50 -4.69
N VAL A 63 10.86 -0.70 -4.76
CA VAL A 63 11.06 -1.75 -3.76
C VAL A 63 12.41 -2.45 -3.91
N ASP A 64 12.88 -2.67 -5.14
CA ASP A 64 14.12 -3.40 -5.40
C ASP A 64 15.34 -2.60 -4.93
N GLN A 65 15.90 -2.99 -3.77
CA GLN A 65 17.03 -2.26 -3.16
C GLN A 65 18.35 -2.43 -3.92
N SER A 66 18.41 -3.33 -4.89
CA SER A 66 19.56 -3.46 -5.78
C SER A 66 19.49 -2.53 -6.99
N ALA A 67 18.35 -1.91 -7.22
CA ALA A 67 18.14 -1.02 -8.36
C ALA A 67 18.52 0.44 -8.00
N PRO A 68 19.00 1.23 -8.99
CA PRO A 68 19.28 2.66 -8.75
C PRO A 68 18.04 3.46 -8.37
N SER A 69 16.85 2.97 -8.73
CA SER A 69 15.55 3.59 -8.43
C SER A 69 15.03 3.29 -7.03
N ALA A 70 15.75 2.49 -6.23
CA ALA A 70 15.30 2.08 -4.90
C ALA A 70 14.96 3.26 -4.00
N LYS A 71 13.85 3.12 -3.26
CA LYS A 71 13.45 4.10 -2.24
C LYS A 71 13.84 3.60 -0.86
N ALA A 72 14.41 4.49 -0.06
CA ALA A 72 14.85 4.16 1.30
C ALA A 72 13.69 3.70 2.19
N ALA A 73 12.46 4.13 1.89
CA ALA A 73 11.27 3.70 2.62
C ALA A 73 11.09 2.18 2.64
N PHE A 74 11.63 1.46 1.64
CA PHE A 74 11.49 0.00 1.52
C PHE A 74 12.78 -0.75 1.92
N ALA A 75 13.74 -0.07 2.53
CA ALA A 75 15.03 -0.67 2.86
C ALA A 75 14.97 -1.70 4.01
N ASP A 76 13.96 -1.61 4.86
CA ASP A 76 13.83 -2.52 6.01
C ASP A 76 12.73 -3.55 5.74
N PRO A 77 13.11 -4.80 5.38
CA PRO A 77 12.12 -5.84 5.08
C PRO A 77 11.38 -6.37 6.32
N SER A 78 11.79 -5.98 7.52
CA SER A 78 11.11 -6.42 8.75
C SER A 78 9.94 -5.53 9.15
N LYS A 79 9.79 -4.37 8.52
CA LYS A 79 8.67 -3.47 8.80
C LYS A 79 7.35 -3.99 8.24
N THR A 80 6.26 -3.49 8.78
CA THR A 80 4.93 -3.66 8.22
C THR A 80 4.68 -2.57 7.18
N TYR A 81 4.24 -2.98 6.00
CA TYR A 81 3.89 -2.05 4.91
C TYR A 81 2.40 -2.17 4.61
N VAL A 82 1.67 -1.08 4.78
CA VAL A 82 0.22 -1.03 4.52
C VAL A 82 0.00 -0.27 3.22
N PHE A 83 -0.38 -1.01 2.18
CA PHE A 83 -0.67 -0.44 0.86
C PHE A 83 -2.12 -0.04 0.79
N TYR A 84 -2.41 1.13 0.22
CA TYR A 84 -3.78 1.58 0.01
C TYR A 84 -3.96 2.28 -1.33
N CYS A 85 -5.19 2.33 -1.78
CA CYS A 85 -5.60 3.04 -2.99
C CYS A 85 -6.99 3.65 -2.76
N ALA A 86 -7.74 3.87 -3.82
CA ALA A 86 -9.09 4.43 -3.68
C ALA A 86 -10.11 3.39 -3.18
N SER A 87 -10.05 2.15 -3.68
CA SER A 87 -11.06 1.12 -3.43
C SER A 87 -10.52 -0.25 -3.03
N GLY A 88 -9.21 -0.44 -3.00
CA GLY A 88 -8.58 -1.69 -2.55
C GLY A 88 -7.98 -2.58 -3.61
N GLY A 89 -8.34 -2.44 -4.89
CA GLY A 89 -7.84 -3.30 -5.96
C GLY A 89 -6.35 -3.12 -6.24
N ARG A 90 -5.93 -1.90 -6.50
CA ARG A 90 -4.51 -1.59 -6.73
C ARG A 90 -3.67 -1.91 -5.49
N ALA A 91 -4.23 -1.69 -4.29
CA ALA A 91 -3.56 -1.98 -3.04
C ALA A 91 -3.29 -3.48 -2.87
N ALA A 92 -4.25 -4.34 -3.20
CA ALA A 92 -4.08 -5.79 -3.13
C ALA A 92 -2.98 -6.26 -4.06
N LEU A 93 -2.98 -5.78 -5.31
CA LEU A 93 -1.95 -6.12 -6.29
C LEU A 93 -0.58 -5.63 -5.85
N ALA A 94 -0.52 -4.42 -5.28
CA ALA A 94 0.72 -3.83 -4.77
C ALA A 94 1.29 -4.65 -3.61
N ALA A 95 0.46 -5.00 -2.64
CA ALA A 95 0.90 -5.78 -1.49
C ALA A 95 1.41 -7.16 -1.90
N GLN A 96 0.73 -7.82 -2.86
CA GLN A 96 1.18 -9.10 -3.38
C GLN A 96 2.55 -8.98 -4.06
N THR A 97 2.74 -7.95 -4.89
CA THR A 97 4.03 -7.70 -5.55
C THR A 97 5.13 -7.45 -4.51
N ALA A 98 4.89 -6.58 -3.54
CA ALA A 98 5.87 -6.25 -2.51
C ALA A 98 6.26 -7.49 -1.70
N LYS A 99 5.30 -8.33 -1.34
CA LYS A 99 5.55 -9.59 -0.65
C LYS A 99 6.45 -10.51 -1.47
N SER A 100 6.16 -10.64 -2.77
CA SER A 100 6.96 -11.48 -3.66
C SER A 100 8.40 -10.97 -3.82
N MET A 101 8.63 -9.70 -3.53
CA MET A 101 9.94 -9.06 -3.62
C MET A 101 10.67 -8.98 -2.27
N GLY A 102 10.13 -9.59 -1.22
CA GLY A 102 10.80 -9.71 0.07
C GLY A 102 10.27 -8.86 1.21
N LEU A 103 9.22 -8.07 0.98
CA LEU A 103 8.55 -7.36 2.07
C LEU A 103 7.49 -8.28 2.69
N ASP A 104 7.91 -9.11 3.64
CA ASP A 104 7.11 -10.23 4.12
C ASP A 104 5.82 -9.82 4.82
N ASP A 105 5.77 -8.66 5.47
CA ASP A 105 4.57 -8.16 6.13
C ASP A 105 3.92 -7.03 5.31
N ALA A 106 3.60 -7.34 4.06
CA ALA A 106 2.84 -6.45 3.19
C ALA A 106 1.35 -6.74 3.37
N ARG A 107 0.58 -5.71 3.68
CA ARG A 107 -0.86 -5.79 3.91
C ARG A 107 -1.59 -4.84 2.99
N ALA A 108 -2.82 -5.20 2.59
CA ALA A 108 -3.67 -4.34 1.77
C ALA A 108 -4.80 -3.77 2.63
N MET A 109 -4.99 -2.45 2.58
CA MET A 109 -6.10 -1.79 3.27
C MET A 109 -7.37 -1.90 2.43
N GLU A 110 -8.45 -2.39 3.03
CA GLU A 110 -9.77 -2.47 2.38
C GLU A 110 -10.36 -1.07 2.24
N ASN A 111 -11.19 -0.88 1.23
CA ASN A 111 -12.03 0.30 0.99
C ASN A 111 -11.30 1.64 0.80
N GLY A 112 -10.04 1.71 1.06
CA GLY A 112 -9.18 2.80 0.63
C GLY A 112 -9.35 4.15 1.30
N PHE A 113 -8.80 5.17 0.63
CA PHE A 113 -8.61 6.50 1.19
C PHE A 113 -9.92 7.24 1.51
N GLY A 114 -10.97 6.99 0.73
CA GLY A 114 -12.27 7.62 0.99
C GLY A 114 -12.80 7.29 2.38
N GLU A 115 -12.79 6.03 2.74
CA GLU A 115 -13.23 5.58 4.08
C GLU A 115 -12.30 6.11 5.17
N TRP A 116 -11.00 6.15 4.92
CA TRP A 116 -10.04 6.74 5.86
C TRP A 116 -10.43 8.17 6.21
N LYS A 117 -10.73 8.99 5.19
CA LYS A 117 -11.16 10.38 5.40
C LYS A 117 -12.50 10.47 6.14
N GLU A 118 -13.47 9.64 5.76
CA GLU A 118 -14.78 9.62 6.39
C GLU A 118 -14.70 9.30 7.88
N ASN A 119 -13.76 8.47 8.27
CA ASN A 119 -13.55 8.08 9.65
C ASN A 119 -12.60 9.01 10.42
N GLY A 120 -12.24 10.13 9.82
CA GLY A 120 -11.42 11.14 10.48
C GLY A 120 -9.94 10.77 10.61
N GLY A 121 -9.45 9.86 9.79
CA GLY A 121 -8.04 9.47 9.80
C GLY A 121 -7.11 10.64 9.47
N PRO A 122 -5.89 10.68 10.07
CA PRO A 122 -4.93 11.74 9.79
C PRO A 122 -4.55 11.81 8.32
N LYS A 123 -4.54 13.01 7.75
CA LYS A 123 -4.25 13.23 6.34
C LYS A 123 -3.40 14.48 6.11
N GLN A 124 -2.79 14.51 4.96
CA GLN A 124 -2.03 15.68 4.51
C GLN A 124 -2.23 15.96 3.03
#